data_2b0414bb31579c1285639116acfb2dbe
#
_entry.id   2b0414bb31579c1285639116acfb2dbe
#
_cell.length_a   1.000
_cell.length_b   1.000
_cell.length_c   1.000
_cell.angle_alpha   90.00
_cell.angle_beta   90.00
_cell.angle_gamma   90.00
#
_symmetry.space_group_name_H-M   'P 1'
#
loop_
_entity.id
_entity.type
_entity.pdbx_description
1 polymer ?
#
loop_
_entity_poly.entity_id
_entity_poly.type
_entity_poly.pdbx_seq_one_letter_code
_entity_poly.pdbx_strand_id
1 'polypeptide(L)'
;MTPDARVYAYSAVLMGSPILLKLFEHNESLASRVFRLIKQQENIFTVNRHDSEVMAVNHAAGSHAVVVSQPVFNLIRCAKAVSESPDSSFNFTIGPLVKRWKIGFSGNSVPDADDLRALLPLTHSHDVVLDESTRSVFLQKAGMEIDLGAIAKGYIADVVRDFLKQEKVENALINLGGNVQTLGAGGEGAWAIGLKTPFSAPDALIGVINVNGKSVVTSGIYERYFECDGRRYHHILDPKTGYPLDNELFSVTVISDDSIDGDIYTTLLYGMGVEKSLRYLRDIPDIEAIFVTKDQQVIFSSQRQFSFTLLDNAFRPVY
;
A
#
# COMPACT_ATOMS: atom_id res chain seq x y z
N MET A 1 35.40 1.77 -20.47
CA MET A 1 34.96 1.64 -19.07
C MET A 1 34.10 2.83 -18.78
N THR A 2 32.78 2.67 -18.82
CA THR A 2 31.83 3.67 -18.26
C THR A 2 32.12 3.78 -16.78
N PRO A 3 32.29 4.97 -16.21
CA PRO A 3 32.45 5.10 -14.76
C PRO A 3 31.24 4.47 -14.09
N ASP A 4 31.47 3.64 -13.06
CA ASP A 4 30.41 3.14 -12.21
C ASP A 4 29.54 4.31 -11.77
N ALA A 5 28.28 4.30 -12.20
CA ALA A 5 27.35 5.36 -11.85
C ALA A 5 27.14 5.33 -10.34
N ARG A 6 27.70 6.30 -9.64
CA ARG A 6 27.62 6.41 -8.20
C ARG A 6 26.20 6.73 -7.76
N VAL A 7 25.64 5.91 -6.89
CA VAL A 7 24.32 6.11 -6.29
C VAL A 7 24.46 6.87 -4.97
N TYR A 8 23.68 7.93 -4.80
CA TYR A 8 23.55 8.67 -3.56
C TYR A 8 22.23 8.32 -2.89
N ALA A 9 22.31 7.79 -1.67
CA ALA A 9 21.16 7.39 -0.90
C ALA A 9 20.87 8.39 0.23
N TYR A 10 19.61 8.81 0.34
CA TYR A 10 19.11 9.71 1.39
C TYR A 10 18.00 9.01 2.13
N SER A 11 17.97 9.13 3.44
CA SER A 11 16.96 8.46 4.27
C SER A 11 16.35 9.40 5.31
N ALA A 12 15.12 9.10 5.67
CA ALA A 12 14.38 9.76 6.73
C ALA A 12 13.38 8.75 7.35
N VAL A 13 12.84 9.06 8.51
CA VAL A 13 11.73 8.30 9.11
C VAL A 13 10.48 9.15 9.02
N LEU A 14 9.54 8.76 8.17
CA LEU A 14 8.27 9.43 7.93
C LEU A 14 7.17 8.37 7.80
N MET A 15 5.93 8.73 8.08
CA MET A 15 4.79 7.79 8.02
C MET A 15 5.01 6.51 8.84
N GLY A 16 5.74 6.61 9.95
CA GLY A 16 6.08 5.47 10.79
C GLY A 16 7.02 4.43 10.14
N SER A 17 7.71 4.80 9.08
CA SER A 17 8.55 3.90 8.29
C SER A 17 9.86 4.56 7.85
N PRO A 18 10.95 3.80 7.65
CA PRO A 18 12.11 4.29 6.93
C PRO A 18 11.76 4.61 5.49
N ILE A 19 12.14 5.81 5.06
CA ILE A 19 11.99 6.28 3.68
C ILE A 19 13.36 6.38 3.05
N LEU A 20 13.52 5.89 1.82
CA LEU A 20 14.77 5.88 1.10
C LEU A 20 14.59 6.54 -0.27
N LEU A 21 15.45 7.51 -0.57
CA LEU A 21 15.58 8.11 -1.90
C LEU A 21 16.95 7.81 -2.46
N LYS A 22 17.03 7.28 -3.67
CA LYS A 22 18.28 7.06 -4.41
C LYS A 22 18.32 7.93 -5.65
N LEU A 23 19.43 8.66 -5.82
CA LEU A 23 19.71 9.52 -6.96
C LEU A 23 21.10 9.19 -7.52
N PHE A 24 21.35 9.53 -8.79
CA PHE A 24 22.69 9.40 -9.41
C PHE A 24 23.53 10.67 -9.30
N GLU A 25 22.94 11.77 -8.82
CA GLU A 25 23.63 13.01 -8.55
C GLU A 25 23.51 13.38 -7.07
N HIS A 26 24.61 13.92 -6.53
CA HIS A 26 24.59 14.43 -5.15
C HIS A 26 23.74 15.70 -5.08
N ASN A 27 22.59 15.63 -4.40
CA ASN A 27 21.67 16.75 -4.26
C ASN A 27 20.89 16.69 -2.95
N GLU A 28 21.50 17.15 -1.88
CA GLU A 28 20.88 17.19 -0.53
C GLU A 28 19.67 18.12 -0.48
N SER A 29 19.73 19.23 -1.22
CA SER A 29 18.62 20.18 -1.31
C SER A 29 17.37 19.53 -1.92
N LEU A 30 17.52 18.80 -2.99
CA LEU A 30 16.41 18.06 -3.62
C LEU A 30 15.86 16.98 -2.69
N ALA A 31 16.73 16.22 -2.03
CA ALA A 31 16.33 15.20 -1.06
C ALA A 31 15.51 15.82 0.09
N SER A 32 15.95 16.95 0.63
CA SER A 32 15.21 17.67 1.69
C SER A 32 13.84 18.15 1.21
N ARG A 33 13.73 18.60 -0.04
CA ARG A 33 12.46 19.01 -0.63
C ARG A 33 11.52 17.83 -0.83
N VAL A 34 12.04 16.67 -1.23
CA VAL A 34 11.26 15.42 -1.34
C VAL A 34 10.72 15.00 0.03
N PHE A 35 11.55 14.97 1.07
CA PHE A 35 11.10 14.59 2.41
C PHE A 35 10.08 15.58 3.00
N ARG A 36 10.24 16.85 2.72
CA ARG A 36 9.25 17.87 3.10
C ARG A 36 7.91 17.66 2.39
N LEU A 37 7.95 17.34 1.10
CA LEU A 37 6.74 17.01 0.32
C LEU A 37 6.01 15.79 0.90
N ILE A 38 6.73 14.73 1.20
CA ILE A 38 6.17 13.53 1.84
C ILE A 38 5.51 13.90 3.18
N LYS A 39 6.18 14.70 3.99
CA LYS A 39 5.64 15.14 5.29
C LYS A 39 4.36 15.96 5.15
N GLN A 40 4.30 16.86 4.18
CA GLN A 40 3.11 17.63 3.88
C GLN A 40 1.94 16.76 3.47
N GLN A 41 2.18 15.75 2.63
CA GLN A 41 1.15 14.80 2.21
C GLN A 41 0.68 13.92 3.39
N GLU A 42 1.61 13.41 4.19
CA GLU A 42 1.27 12.65 5.40
C GLU A 42 0.35 13.45 6.32
N ASN A 43 0.61 14.73 6.51
CA ASN A 43 -0.14 15.58 7.43
C ASN A 43 -1.63 15.70 7.07
N ILE A 44 -2.00 15.62 5.80
CA ILE A 44 -3.40 15.74 5.37
C ILE A 44 -4.13 14.40 5.36
N PHE A 45 -3.42 13.28 5.23
CA PHE A 45 -4.03 11.95 5.09
C PHE A 45 -4.01 11.12 6.38
N THR A 46 -3.18 11.43 7.35
CA THR A 46 -2.98 10.57 8.53
C THR A 46 -4.22 10.47 9.43
N VAL A 47 -4.48 9.27 9.94
CA VAL A 47 -5.47 9.02 11.01
C VAL A 47 -4.81 8.92 12.40
N ASN A 48 -3.49 9.07 12.46
CA ASN A 48 -2.71 8.95 13.71
C ASN A 48 -2.57 10.26 14.46
N ARG A 49 -3.08 11.36 13.90
CA ARG A 49 -3.12 12.69 14.53
C ARG A 49 -4.50 13.30 14.35
N HIS A 50 -4.90 14.12 15.32
CA HIS A 50 -6.26 14.69 15.38
C HIS A 50 -6.49 15.87 14.41
N ASP A 51 -5.44 16.44 13.85
CA ASP A 51 -5.47 17.69 13.07
C ASP A 51 -5.41 17.48 11.55
N SER A 52 -5.47 16.23 11.04
CA SER A 52 -5.51 15.99 9.61
C SER A 52 -6.88 16.28 8.99
N GLU A 53 -6.92 16.49 7.67
CA GLU A 53 -8.18 16.63 6.94
C GLU A 53 -9.05 15.38 7.02
N VAL A 54 -8.44 14.19 6.95
CA VAL A 54 -9.14 12.90 7.08
C VAL A 54 -9.76 12.77 8.47
N MET A 55 -9.04 13.17 9.53
CA MET A 55 -9.59 13.14 10.88
C MET A 55 -10.71 14.16 11.09
N ALA A 56 -10.67 15.31 10.41
CA ALA A 56 -11.80 16.24 10.43
C ALA A 56 -13.09 15.60 9.89
N VAL A 57 -12.99 14.81 8.82
CA VAL A 57 -14.10 14.02 8.28
C VAL A 57 -14.59 12.99 9.32
N ASN A 58 -13.67 12.26 9.94
CA ASN A 58 -14.01 11.25 10.95
C ASN A 58 -14.68 11.85 12.19
N HIS A 59 -14.21 12.98 12.68
CA HIS A 59 -14.81 13.65 13.84
C HIS A 59 -16.22 14.17 13.57
N ALA A 60 -16.57 14.49 12.33
CA ALA A 60 -17.89 14.95 11.93
C ALA A 60 -18.88 13.84 11.60
N ALA A 61 -18.47 12.57 11.70
CA ALA A 61 -19.33 11.43 11.38
C ALA A 61 -20.68 11.48 12.11
N GLY A 62 -21.76 11.30 11.36
CA GLY A 62 -23.13 11.39 11.86
C GLY A 62 -23.63 12.82 12.15
N SER A 63 -22.80 13.83 11.98
CA SER A 63 -23.13 15.22 12.30
C SER A 63 -23.29 16.11 11.08
N HIS A 64 -22.22 16.28 10.30
CA HIS A 64 -22.22 17.20 9.15
C HIS A 64 -21.16 16.82 8.11
N ALA A 65 -21.33 17.36 6.89
CA ALA A 65 -20.34 17.24 5.83
C ALA A 65 -19.14 18.15 6.09
N VAL A 66 -17.95 17.72 5.67
CA VAL A 66 -16.70 18.47 5.81
C VAL A 66 -16.14 18.75 4.42
N VAL A 67 -15.80 20.02 4.15
CA VAL A 67 -15.07 20.41 2.94
C VAL A 67 -13.61 20.05 3.10
N VAL A 68 -13.04 19.37 2.11
CA VAL A 68 -11.66 18.94 2.09
C VAL A 68 -10.92 19.53 0.88
N SER A 69 -9.59 19.45 0.90
CA SER A 69 -8.77 19.86 -0.24
C SER A 69 -8.99 18.92 -1.45
N GLN A 70 -8.65 19.39 -2.63
CA GLN A 70 -8.80 18.59 -3.86
C GLN A 70 -8.06 17.25 -3.81
N PRO A 71 -6.79 17.18 -3.33
CA PRO A 71 -6.10 15.91 -3.21
C PRO A 71 -6.81 14.89 -2.31
N VAL A 72 -7.29 15.36 -1.15
CA VAL A 72 -8.03 14.49 -0.21
C VAL A 72 -9.36 14.03 -0.81
N PHE A 73 -10.10 14.93 -1.45
CA PHE A 73 -11.35 14.59 -2.11
C PHE A 73 -11.16 13.55 -3.22
N ASN A 74 -10.16 13.76 -4.08
CA ASN A 74 -9.84 12.83 -5.18
C ASN A 74 -9.46 11.44 -4.66
N LEU A 75 -8.65 11.38 -3.60
CA LEU A 75 -8.25 10.10 -3.03
C LEU A 75 -9.42 9.37 -2.35
N ILE A 76 -10.27 10.08 -1.62
CA ILE A 76 -11.50 9.53 -1.02
C ILE A 76 -12.44 9.01 -2.12
N ARG A 77 -12.65 9.77 -3.19
CA ARG A 77 -13.47 9.35 -4.32
C ARG A 77 -12.93 8.07 -4.96
N CYS A 78 -11.63 8.00 -5.19
CA CYS A 78 -10.97 6.80 -5.69
C CYS A 78 -11.15 5.61 -4.74
N ALA A 79 -10.87 5.80 -3.46
CA ALA A 79 -11.02 4.76 -2.44
C ALA A 79 -12.47 4.24 -2.33
N LYS A 80 -13.45 5.13 -2.42
CA LYS A 80 -14.88 4.76 -2.44
C LYS A 80 -15.22 3.89 -3.65
N ALA A 81 -14.79 4.27 -4.84
CA ALA A 81 -15.02 3.51 -6.06
C ALA A 81 -14.41 2.09 -5.98
N VAL A 82 -13.18 1.97 -5.48
CA VAL A 82 -12.53 0.67 -5.27
C VAL A 82 -13.27 -0.16 -4.22
N SER A 83 -13.68 0.46 -3.12
CA SER A 83 -14.42 -0.22 -2.03
C SER A 83 -15.77 -0.78 -2.51
N GLU A 84 -16.41 -0.11 -3.46
CA GLU A 84 -17.71 -0.49 -4.01
C GLU A 84 -17.61 -1.41 -5.23
N SER A 85 -16.41 -1.72 -5.71
CA SER A 85 -16.25 -2.69 -6.79
C SER A 85 -16.70 -4.10 -6.35
N PRO A 86 -17.20 -4.93 -7.29
CA PRO A 86 -17.71 -6.26 -6.95
C PRO A 86 -16.69 -7.11 -6.20
N ASP A 87 -17.10 -7.73 -5.11
CA ASP A 87 -16.28 -8.61 -4.25
C ASP A 87 -14.98 -7.98 -3.72
N SER A 88 -14.95 -6.66 -3.58
CA SER A 88 -13.76 -5.94 -3.12
C SER A 88 -13.43 -6.29 -1.67
N SER A 89 -12.17 -6.68 -1.45
CA SER A 89 -11.57 -6.77 -0.11
C SER A 89 -10.93 -5.45 0.33
N PHE A 90 -10.87 -4.46 -0.54
CA PHE A 90 -10.49 -3.10 -0.22
C PHE A 90 -11.71 -2.37 0.38
N ASN A 91 -11.54 -1.78 1.56
CA ASN A 91 -12.60 -0.99 2.18
C ASN A 91 -12.00 0.17 2.99
N PHE A 92 -12.17 1.38 2.50
CA PHE A 92 -11.63 2.55 3.17
C PHE A 92 -12.43 2.99 4.40
N THR A 93 -13.61 2.42 4.62
CA THR A 93 -14.41 2.65 5.84
C THR A 93 -14.12 1.64 6.95
N ILE A 94 -13.05 0.87 6.83
CA ILE A 94 -12.64 -0.16 7.78
C ILE A 94 -12.06 0.39 9.09
N GLY A 95 -11.91 1.71 9.20
CA GLY A 95 -11.30 2.38 10.34
C GLY A 95 -11.74 1.87 11.73
N PRO A 96 -13.03 1.68 12.01
CA PRO A 96 -13.48 1.17 13.31
C PRO A 96 -12.92 -0.21 13.66
N LEU A 97 -12.79 -1.11 12.68
CA LEU A 97 -12.21 -2.44 12.86
C LEU A 97 -10.70 -2.37 13.09
N VAL A 98 -9.98 -1.59 12.27
CA VAL A 98 -8.53 -1.37 12.43
C VAL A 98 -8.21 -0.82 13.80
N LYS A 99 -8.98 0.14 14.27
CA LYS A 99 -8.83 0.78 15.58
C LYS A 99 -9.13 -0.18 16.74
N ARG A 100 -10.06 -1.11 16.55
CA ARG A 100 -10.40 -2.14 17.57
C ARG A 100 -9.30 -3.20 17.67
N TRP A 101 -8.79 -3.69 16.55
CA TRP A 101 -7.72 -4.69 16.51
C TRP A 101 -6.37 -4.14 16.93
N LYS A 102 -5.97 -2.97 16.46
CA LYS A 102 -4.67 -2.31 16.68
C LYS A 102 -3.47 -3.17 16.28
N ILE A 103 -3.62 -4.03 15.29
CA ILE A 103 -2.53 -4.90 14.79
C ILE A 103 -1.37 -4.05 14.28
N GLY A 104 -0.16 -4.36 14.74
CA GLY A 104 1.05 -3.60 14.40
C GLY A 104 1.28 -2.36 15.27
N PHE A 105 0.38 -2.08 16.22
CA PHE A 105 0.53 -1.01 17.20
C PHE A 105 0.56 -1.61 18.62
N SER A 106 -0.55 -1.56 19.35
CA SER A 106 -0.65 -2.08 20.71
C SER A 106 -1.52 -3.34 20.84
N GLY A 107 -2.08 -3.83 19.72
CA GLY A 107 -2.96 -5.00 19.71
C GLY A 107 -2.19 -6.31 19.90
N ASN A 108 -2.61 -7.09 20.89
CA ASN A 108 -2.03 -8.38 21.25
C ASN A 108 -3.08 -9.42 21.65
N SER A 109 -4.35 -9.10 21.51
CA SER A 109 -5.47 -9.96 21.85
C SER A 109 -6.57 -9.89 20.80
N VAL A 110 -7.30 -11.00 20.64
CA VAL A 110 -8.44 -11.08 19.72
C VAL A 110 -9.63 -10.34 20.31
N PRO A 111 -10.24 -9.38 19.60
CA PRO A 111 -11.45 -8.73 20.06
C PRO A 111 -12.61 -9.72 20.25
N ASP A 112 -13.54 -9.39 21.16
CA ASP A 112 -14.77 -10.16 21.31
C ASP A 112 -15.59 -10.15 20.01
N ALA A 113 -16.20 -11.29 19.69
CA ALA A 113 -17.01 -11.44 18.48
C ALA A 113 -18.20 -10.46 18.46
N ASP A 114 -18.77 -10.15 19.60
CA ASP A 114 -19.89 -9.18 19.72
C ASP A 114 -19.43 -7.76 19.41
N ASP A 115 -18.22 -7.38 19.84
CA ASP A 115 -17.63 -6.08 19.53
C ASP A 115 -17.40 -5.93 18.01
N LEU A 116 -16.87 -6.95 17.37
CA LEU A 116 -16.65 -6.93 15.91
C LEU A 116 -17.98 -6.87 15.16
N ARG A 117 -18.98 -7.63 15.57
CA ARG A 117 -20.34 -7.57 14.98
C ARG A 117 -20.98 -6.18 15.12
N ALA A 118 -20.79 -5.53 16.24
CA ALA A 118 -21.30 -4.18 16.47
C ALA A 118 -20.62 -3.12 15.57
N LEU A 119 -19.36 -3.33 15.18
CA LEU A 119 -18.60 -2.41 14.35
C LEU A 119 -18.85 -2.58 12.84
N LEU A 120 -19.18 -3.80 12.39
CA LEU A 120 -19.39 -4.09 10.96
C LEU A 120 -20.40 -3.15 10.27
N PRO A 121 -21.55 -2.77 10.88
CA PRO A 121 -22.48 -1.81 10.27
C PRO A 121 -21.90 -0.42 10.02
N LEU A 122 -20.78 -0.07 10.65
CA LEU A 122 -20.08 1.20 10.48
C LEU A 122 -19.05 1.17 9.33
N THR A 123 -18.93 0.05 8.64
CA THR A 123 -17.91 -0.16 7.61
C THR A 123 -18.50 -0.25 6.19
N HIS A 124 -19.64 0.37 5.94
CA HIS A 124 -20.28 0.39 4.63
C HIS A 124 -19.89 1.65 3.85
N SER A 125 -19.15 1.48 2.76
CA SER A 125 -18.70 2.60 1.91
C SER A 125 -19.85 3.39 1.27
N HIS A 126 -21.02 2.77 1.08
CA HIS A 126 -22.23 3.45 0.60
C HIS A 126 -22.74 4.53 1.55
N ASP A 127 -22.41 4.45 2.83
CA ASP A 127 -22.78 5.45 3.83
C ASP A 127 -21.86 6.67 3.84
N VAL A 128 -20.91 6.75 2.93
CA VAL A 128 -20.08 7.93 2.68
C VAL A 128 -20.66 8.71 1.51
N VAL A 129 -21.10 9.93 1.77
CA VAL A 129 -21.69 10.82 0.76
C VAL A 129 -20.66 11.83 0.30
N LEU A 130 -20.44 11.89 -1.00
CA LEU A 130 -19.53 12.84 -1.65
C LEU A 130 -20.32 13.87 -2.41
N ASP A 131 -19.96 15.15 -2.25
CA ASP A 131 -20.47 16.26 -3.08
C ASP A 131 -19.31 16.91 -3.83
N GLU A 132 -19.22 16.68 -5.13
CA GLU A 132 -18.16 17.20 -5.98
C GLU A 132 -18.19 18.73 -6.10
N SER A 133 -19.39 19.33 -6.09
CA SER A 133 -19.54 20.77 -6.24
C SER A 133 -18.93 21.55 -5.09
N THR A 134 -19.00 21.03 -3.89
CA THR A 134 -18.45 21.63 -2.67
C THR A 134 -17.15 20.96 -2.20
N ARG A 135 -16.77 19.83 -2.77
CA ARG A 135 -15.69 18.96 -2.28
C ARG A 135 -15.93 18.55 -0.83
N SER A 136 -17.15 18.20 -0.50
CA SER A 136 -17.50 17.79 0.85
C SER A 136 -17.67 16.29 0.98
N VAL A 137 -17.36 15.79 2.17
CA VAL A 137 -17.44 14.37 2.55
C VAL A 137 -18.27 14.26 3.81
N PHE A 138 -19.31 13.42 3.79
CA PHE A 138 -20.17 13.18 4.93
C PHE A 138 -20.26 11.68 5.24
N LEU A 139 -19.88 11.32 6.44
CA LEU A 139 -20.06 9.98 6.99
C LEU A 139 -21.44 9.95 7.70
N GLN A 140 -22.37 9.19 7.15
CA GLN A 140 -23.80 9.26 7.57
C GLN A 140 -24.07 8.76 8.97
N LYS A 141 -23.23 7.84 9.49
CA LYS A 141 -23.44 7.24 10.82
C LYS A 141 -22.38 7.69 11.80
N ALA A 142 -22.80 8.05 13.00
CA ALA A 142 -21.88 8.30 14.11
C ALA A 142 -21.03 7.05 14.39
N GLY A 143 -19.73 7.24 14.62
CA GLY A 143 -18.80 6.14 14.84
C GLY A 143 -18.13 5.62 13.57
N MET A 144 -18.56 6.01 12.38
CA MET A 144 -17.84 5.72 11.14
C MET A 144 -16.47 6.39 11.15
N GLU A 145 -15.49 5.71 10.59
CA GLU A 145 -14.13 6.23 10.40
C GLU A 145 -13.58 5.76 9.05
N ILE A 146 -13.12 6.69 8.24
CA ILE A 146 -12.34 6.37 7.03
C ILE A 146 -10.87 6.26 7.38
N ASP A 147 -10.19 5.38 6.67
CA ASP A 147 -8.74 5.18 6.74
C ASP A 147 -8.21 5.00 5.32
N LEU A 148 -7.31 5.88 4.91
CA LEU A 148 -6.69 5.86 3.58
C LEU A 148 -5.31 5.19 3.59
N GLY A 149 -4.93 4.54 4.69
CA GLY A 149 -3.61 3.91 4.84
C GLY A 149 -3.27 2.87 3.77
N ALA A 150 -4.27 2.18 3.24
CA ALA A 150 -4.08 1.19 2.18
C ALA A 150 -3.81 1.78 0.79
N ILE A 151 -3.97 3.09 0.60
CA ILE A 151 -3.85 3.76 -0.71
C ILE A 151 -2.94 5.01 -0.67
N ALA A 152 -2.74 5.59 0.50
CA ALA A 152 -2.04 6.87 0.63
C ALA A 152 -0.55 6.79 0.28
N LYS A 153 0.14 5.70 0.63
CA LYS A 153 1.57 5.56 0.31
C LYS A 153 1.81 5.52 -1.20
N GLY A 154 0.99 4.79 -1.94
CA GLY A 154 1.06 4.75 -3.41
C GLY A 154 0.78 6.11 -4.03
N TYR A 155 -0.24 6.81 -3.54
CA TYR A 155 -0.53 8.17 -3.96
C TYR A 155 0.66 9.12 -3.72
N ILE A 156 1.24 9.09 -2.53
CA ILE A 156 2.40 9.93 -2.17
C ILE A 156 3.62 9.58 -3.04
N ALA A 157 3.87 8.30 -3.29
CA ALA A 157 4.97 7.88 -4.17
C ALA A 157 4.80 8.45 -5.58
N ASP A 158 3.59 8.47 -6.12
CA ASP A 158 3.30 9.06 -7.43
C ASP A 158 3.50 10.58 -7.43
N VAL A 159 3.11 11.27 -6.37
CA VAL A 159 3.35 12.71 -6.18
C VAL A 159 4.85 13.01 -6.18
N VAL A 160 5.65 12.20 -5.47
CA VAL A 160 7.11 12.35 -5.43
C VAL A 160 7.72 12.09 -6.80
N ARG A 161 7.31 11.04 -7.49
CA ARG A 161 7.77 10.74 -8.86
C ARG A 161 7.53 11.93 -9.78
N ASP A 162 6.34 12.49 -9.77
CA ASP A 162 5.96 13.60 -10.63
C ASP A 162 6.73 14.86 -10.28
N PHE A 163 6.97 15.12 -9.01
CA PHE A 163 7.84 16.19 -8.54
C PHE A 163 9.27 16.03 -9.07
N LEU A 164 9.86 14.83 -8.98
CA LEU A 164 11.20 14.55 -9.49
C LEU A 164 11.28 14.77 -11.01
N LYS A 165 10.25 14.38 -11.76
CA LYS A 165 10.16 14.65 -13.20
C LYS A 165 10.14 16.16 -13.50
N GLN A 166 9.42 16.94 -12.73
CA GLN A 166 9.39 18.40 -12.85
C GLN A 166 10.76 19.03 -12.59
N GLU A 167 11.53 18.46 -11.65
CA GLU A 167 12.91 18.84 -11.34
C GLU A 167 13.94 18.28 -12.34
N LYS A 168 13.48 17.67 -13.44
CA LYS A 168 14.32 17.10 -14.52
C LYS A 168 15.19 15.93 -14.08
N VAL A 169 14.81 15.23 -13.04
CA VAL A 169 15.46 13.98 -12.64
C VAL A 169 15.03 12.86 -13.59
N GLU A 170 16.00 12.20 -14.20
CA GLU A 170 15.75 11.12 -15.16
C GLU A 170 15.71 9.74 -14.50
N ASN A 171 16.52 9.53 -13.46
CA ASN A 171 16.66 8.23 -12.80
C ASN A 171 16.62 8.40 -11.28
N ALA A 172 15.71 7.72 -10.65
CA ALA A 172 15.55 7.75 -9.19
C ALA A 172 14.81 6.50 -8.68
N LEU A 173 15.00 6.22 -7.40
CA LEU A 173 14.19 5.25 -6.67
C LEU A 173 13.70 5.91 -5.38
N ILE A 174 12.40 5.80 -5.13
CA ILE A 174 11.79 6.17 -3.85
C ILE A 174 11.16 4.94 -3.21
N ASN A 175 11.52 4.65 -1.96
CA ASN A 175 10.96 3.56 -1.17
C ASN A 175 10.25 4.13 0.06
N LEU A 176 8.93 4.01 0.09
CA LEU A 176 8.07 4.46 1.18
C LEU A 176 7.65 3.26 2.05
N GLY A 177 8.63 2.65 2.74
CA GLY A 177 8.32 1.54 3.66
C GLY A 177 7.78 0.29 2.95
N GLY A 178 8.38 -0.08 1.81
CA GLY A 178 7.99 -1.25 1.01
C GLY A 178 7.16 -0.93 -0.22
N ASN A 179 6.64 0.28 -0.34
CA ASN A 179 6.07 0.81 -1.58
C ASN A 179 7.21 1.47 -2.36
N VAL A 180 7.65 0.84 -3.44
CA VAL A 180 8.80 1.29 -4.22
C VAL A 180 8.33 1.84 -5.55
N GLN A 181 8.69 3.09 -5.83
CA GLN A 181 8.50 3.73 -7.14
C GLN A 181 9.87 3.98 -7.76
N THR A 182 10.05 3.57 -9.01
CA THR A 182 11.25 3.88 -9.77
C THR A 182 10.96 4.89 -10.87
N LEU A 183 11.98 5.66 -11.22
CA LEU A 183 12.01 6.58 -12.35
C LEU A 183 13.21 6.22 -13.20
N GLY A 184 13.00 6.02 -14.50
CA GLY A 184 14.07 5.64 -15.41
C GLY A 184 14.75 4.33 -15.05
N ALA A 185 16.06 4.24 -15.32
CA ALA A 185 16.87 3.04 -15.13
C ALA A 185 17.77 3.11 -13.90
N GLY A 186 18.16 1.96 -13.38
CA GLY A 186 19.22 1.79 -12.39
C GLY A 186 20.63 1.87 -13.01
N GLY A 187 21.66 1.92 -12.19
CA GLY A 187 23.05 2.12 -12.63
C GLY A 187 23.57 1.06 -13.61
N GLU A 188 23.12 -0.17 -13.49
CA GLU A 188 23.48 -1.30 -14.37
C GLU A 188 22.35 -1.71 -15.31
N GLY A 189 21.46 -0.80 -15.66
CA GLY A 189 20.38 -1.01 -16.61
C GLY A 189 19.01 -1.27 -16.03
N ALA A 190 18.90 -1.67 -14.76
CA ALA A 190 17.63 -1.85 -14.07
C ALA A 190 17.75 -1.55 -12.58
N TRP A 191 16.62 -1.15 -11.97
CA TRP A 191 16.51 -1.06 -10.51
C TRP A 191 16.23 -2.45 -9.94
N ALA A 192 17.05 -2.86 -8.97
CA ALA A 192 16.92 -4.16 -8.28
C ALA A 192 16.14 -3.99 -6.98
N ILE A 193 15.01 -4.69 -6.86
CA ILE A 193 14.13 -4.62 -5.70
C ILE A 193 13.99 -6.01 -5.12
N GLY A 194 14.33 -6.17 -3.83
CA GLY A 194 14.25 -7.46 -3.14
C GLY A 194 12.81 -7.87 -2.87
N LEU A 195 12.49 -9.13 -3.17
CA LEU A 195 11.27 -9.79 -2.70
C LEU A 195 11.59 -10.51 -1.40
N LYS A 196 11.00 -10.05 -0.29
CA LYS A 196 11.32 -10.53 1.05
C LYS A 196 10.81 -11.93 1.33
N THR A 197 11.59 -12.69 2.08
CA THR A 197 11.17 -13.97 2.65
C THR A 197 10.18 -13.72 3.80
N PRO A 198 8.97 -14.35 3.76
CA PRO A 198 7.98 -14.18 4.82
C PRO A 198 8.51 -14.63 6.20
N PHE A 199 8.18 -13.86 7.26
CA PHE A 199 8.50 -14.16 8.64
C PHE A 199 9.99 -14.48 8.91
N SER A 200 10.88 -13.79 8.21
CA SER A 200 12.34 -13.97 8.27
C SER A 200 13.05 -12.67 8.59
N ALA A 201 14.38 -12.73 8.69
CA ALA A 201 15.20 -11.54 8.88
C ALA A 201 14.96 -10.50 7.76
N PRO A 202 15.08 -9.18 8.03
CA PRO A 202 14.78 -8.14 7.05
C PRO A 202 15.59 -8.21 5.75
N ASP A 203 16.77 -8.81 5.79
CA ASP A 203 17.66 -9.00 4.64
C ASP A 203 17.50 -10.35 3.93
N ALA A 204 16.64 -11.24 4.44
CA ALA A 204 16.33 -12.51 3.79
C ALA A 204 15.41 -12.27 2.59
N LEU A 205 15.89 -12.68 1.40
CA LEU A 205 15.19 -12.47 0.14
C LEU A 205 14.88 -13.80 -0.54
N ILE A 206 13.65 -13.91 -1.07
CA ILE A 206 13.26 -14.98 -2.00
C ILE A 206 13.99 -14.78 -3.32
N GLY A 207 14.06 -13.55 -3.79
CA GLY A 207 14.65 -13.17 -5.06
C GLY A 207 14.71 -11.67 -5.26
N VAL A 208 15.08 -11.28 -6.49
CA VAL A 208 15.21 -9.89 -6.90
C VAL A 208 14.35 -9.62 -8.12
N ILE A 209 13.58 -8.53 -8.03
CA ILE A 209 12.75 -8.01 -9.12
C ILE A 209 13.51 -6.86 -9.77
N ASN A 210 13.75 -6.93 -11.07
CA ASN A 210 14.43 -5.90 -11.84
C ASN A 210 13.42 -5.16 -12.72
N VAL A 211 13.36 -3.84 -12.55
CA VAL A 211 12.39 -2.96 -13.23
C VAL A 211 13.04 -1.64 -13.68
N ASN A 212 12.45 -1.01 -14.68
CA ASN A 212 12.76 0.34 -15.13
C ASN A 212 11.49 1.17 -15.21
N GLY A 213 11.46 2.30 -14.50
CA GLY A 213 10.33 3.23 -14.53
C GLY A 213 9.00 2.63 -14.10
N LYS A 214 9.03 1.66 -13.17
CA LYS A 214 7.84 0.98 -12.66
C LYS A 214 7.73 1.11 -11.14
N SER A 215 6.53 0.95 -10.66
CA SER A 215 6.22 0.75 -9.25
C SER A 215 6.28 -0.73 -8.89
N VAL A 216 6.79 -1.03 -7.72
CA VAL A 216 6.77 -2.38 -7.11
C VAL A 216 6.24 -2.25 -5.68
N VAL A 217 5.04 -2.75 -5.45
CA VAL A 217 4.36 -2.66 -4.16
C VAL A 217 4.04 -4.06 -3.66
N THR A 218 4.36 -4.31 -2.40
CA THR A 218 4.09 -5.60 -1.76
C THR A 218 3.19 -5.42 -0.55
N SER A 219 2.15 -6.26 -0.47
CA SER A 219 1.33 -6.46 0.73
C SER A 219 1.50 -7.88 1.22
N GLY A 220 1.92 -8.04 2.47
CA GLY A 220 2.20 -9.35 3.07
C GLY A 220 1.72 -9.44 4.51
N ILE A 221 1.29 -10.64 4.91
CA ILE A 221 0.78 -10.90 6.25
C ILE A 221 1.86 -10.89 7.33
N TYR A 222 3.13 -10.90 6.93
CA TYR A 222 4.29 -10.84 7.82
C TYR A 222 4.73 -9.41 8.16
N GLU A 223 4.12 -8.40 7.58
CA GLU A 223 4.49 -7.00 7.81
C GLU A 223 4.03 -6.51 9.19
N ARG A 224 2.78 -6.81 9.54
CA ARG A 224 2.20 -6.48 10.86
C ARG A 224 1.30 -7.62 11.32
N TYR A 225 1.61 -8.20 12.45
CA TYR A 225 0.84 -9.29 13.04
C TYR A 225 1.14 -9.41 14.53
N PHE A 226 0.30 -10.17 15.23
CA PHE A 226 0.59 -10.69 16.56
C PHE A 226 0.24 -12.17 16.63
N GLU A 227 0.76 -12.86 17.64
CA GLU A 227 0.44 -14.25 17.94
C GLU A 227 -0.37 -14.35 19.23
N CYS A 228 -1.43 -15.13 19.22
CA CYS A 228 -2.27 -15.40 20.35
C CYS A 228 -2.74 -16.85 20.29
N ASP A 229 -2.49 -17.62 21.35
CA ASP A 229 -2.85 -19.04 21.44
C ASP A 229 -2.35 -19.88 20.24
N GLY A 230 -1.11 -19.62 19.81
CA GLY A 230 -0.46 -20.33 18.70
C GLY A 230 -0.97 -19.96 17.31
N ARG A 231 -1.82 -18.96 17.20
CA ARG A 231 -2.36 -18.47 15.91
C ARG A 231 -1.87 -17.06 15.61
N ARG A 232 -1.56 -16.79 14.34
CA ARG A 232 -1.20 -15.45 13.85
C ARG A 232 -2.43 -14.67 13.41
N TYR A 233 -2.46 -13.39 13.81
CA TYR A 233 -3.49 -12.43 13.42
C TYR A 233 -2.79 -11.26 12.74
N HIS A 234 -2.97 -11.13 11.43
CA HIS A 234 -2.30 -10.10 10.63
C HIS A 234 -3.24 -8.93 10.31
N HIS A 235 -2.66 -7.83 9.84
CA HIS A 235 -3.35 -6.56 9.64
C HIS A 235 -4.27 -6.48 8.40
N ILE A 236 -4.20 -7.46 7.49
CA ILE A 236 -5.06 -7.48 6.31
C ILE A 236 -6.41 -8.09 6.70
N LEU A 237 -7.36 -7.23 7.03
CA LEU A 237 -8.67 -7.64 7.52
C LEU A 237 -9.64 -7.91 6.36
N ASP A 238 -10.50 -8.90 6.56
CA ASP A 238 -11.65 -9.14 5.71
C ASP A 238 -12.78 -8.18 6.11
N PRO A 239 -13.18 -7.24 5.23
CA PRO A 239 -14.25 -6.30 5.56
C PRO A 239 -15.62 -6.94 5.76
N LYS A 240 -15.80 -8.18 5.32
CA LYS A 240 -17.07 -8.93 5.49
C LYS A 240 -17.20 -9.55 6.86
N THR A 241 -16.10 -10.03 7.44
CA THR A 241 -16.10 -10.76 8.71
C THR A 241 -15.53 -9.94 9.87
N GLY A 242 -14.68 -8.96 9.60
CA GLY A 242 -13.92 -8.21 10.60
C GLY A 242 -12.71 -8.93 11.16
N TYR A 243 -12.39 -10.13 10.68
CA TYR A 243 -11.21 -10.91 11.04
C TYR A 243 -10.13 -10.83 9.95
N PRO A 244 -8.87 -11.17 10.27
CA PRO A 244 -7.83 -11.28 9.25
C PRO A 244 -8.24 -12.23 8.11
N LEU A 245 -7.95 -11.83 6.88
CA LEU A 245 -8.16 -12.68 5.70
C LEU A 245 -7.32 -13.95 5.81
N ASP A 246 -7.94 -15.10 5.58
CA ASP A 246 -7.29 -16.41 5.59
C ASP A 246 -7.38 -17.05 4.21
N ASN A 247 -6.25 -17.23 3.56
CA ASN A 247 -6.13 -17.89 2.28
C ASN A 247 -4.71 -18.47 2.09
N GLU A 248 -4.41 -18.96 0.88
CA GLU A 248 -3.14 -19.61 0.54
C GLU A 248 -1.93 -18.67 0.46
N LEU A 249 -2.13 -17.34 0.56
CA LEU A 249 -1.10 -16.35 0.28
C LEU A 249 -0.32 -15.90 1.51
N PHE A 250 1.00 -15.77 1.36
CA PHE A 250 1.84 -14.95 2.23
C PHE A 250 1.87 -13.49 1.78
N SER A 251 1.98 -13.26 0.48
CA SER A 251 2.09 -11.91 -0.07
C SER A 251 1.65 -11.81 -1.51
N VAL A 252 1.33 -10.59 -1.91
CA VAL A 252 1.13 -10.18 -3.30
C VAL A 252 2.03 -8.99 -3.58
N THR A 253 2.78 -9.06 -4.67
CA THR A 253 3.57 -7.94 -5.20
C THR A 253 2.98 -7.52 -6.54
N VAL A 254 2.73 -6.24 -6.71
CA VAL A 254 2.19 -5.67 -7.96
C VAL A 254 3.24 -4.79 -8.63
N ILE A 255 3.43 -5.03 -9.91
CA ILE A 255 4.25 -4.20 -10.80
C ILE A 255 3.30 -3.41 -11.71
N SER A 256 3.42 -2.09 -11.69
CA SER A 256 2.54 -1.17 -12.42
C SER A 256 3.28 0.14 -12.75
N ASP A 257 2.67 0.99 -13.55
CA ASP A 257 3.22 2.31 -13.85
C ASP A 257 3.08 3.26 -12.64
N ASP A 258 1.91 3.26 -12.01
CA ASP A 258 1.60 4.12 -10.86
C ASP A 258 1.59 3.33 -9.56
N SER A 259 2.19 3.88 -8.51
CA SER A 259 2.22 3.23 -7.18
C SER A 259 0.85 3.16 -6.52
N ILE A 260 -0.06 4.08 -6.83
CA ILE A 260 -1.44 4.00 -6.33
C ILE A 260 -2.12 2.70 -6.80
N ASP A 261 -1.90 2.29 -8.04
CA ASP A 261 -2.40 1.03 -8.57
C ASP A 261 -1.78 -0.16 -7.81
N GLY A 262 -0.51 -0.06 -7.45
CA GLY A 262 0.15 -1.06 -6.61
C GLY A 262 -0.56 -1.26 -5.27
N ASP A 263 -0.88 -0.19 -4.58
CA ASP A 263 -1.63 -0.25 -3.32
C ASP A 263 -3.04 -0.84 -3.50
N ILE A 264 -3.75 -0.41 -4.53
CA ILE A 264 -5.11 -0.88 -4.81
C ILE A 264 -5.11 -2.38 -5.13
N TYR A 265 -4.29 -2.79 -6.09
CA TYR A 265 -4.32 -4.16 -6.60
C TYR A 265 -3.68 -5.16 -5.65
N THR A 266 -2.67 -4.81 -4.84
CA THR A 266 -2.17 -5.74 -3.82
C THR A 266 -3.27 -6.13 -2.84
N THR A 267 -4.11 -5.20 -2.43
CA THR A 267 -5.23 -5.47 -1.52
C THR A 267 -6.34 -6.29 -2.20
N LEU A 268 -6.75 -5.92 -3.40
CA LEU A 268 -7.78 -6.64 -4.15
C LEU A 268 -7.37 -8.08 -4.45
N LEU A 269 -6.15 -8.27 -4.97
CA LEU A 269 -5.64 -9.59 -5.37
C LEU A 269 -5.38 -10.48 -4.16
N TYR A 270 -4.90 -9.91 -3.05
CA TYR A 270 -4.76 -10.67 -1.81
C TYR A 270 -6.10 -11.26 -1.37
N GLY A 271 -7.16 -10.48 -1.39
CA GLY A 271 -8.50 -10.96 -1.04
C GLY A 271 -9.08 -11.98 -2.01
N MET A 272 -8.73 -11.91 -3.29
CA MET A 272 -9.18 -12.85 -4.31
C MET A 272 -8.52 -14.23 -4.21
N GLY A 273 -7.27 -14.29 -3.76
CA GLY A 273 -6.44 -15.48 -3.88
C GLY A 273 -5.84 -15.64 -5.29
N VAL A 274 -5.02 -16.69 -5.48
CA VAL A 274 -4.24 -16.87 -6.72
C VAL A 274 -5.13 -17.09 -7.94
N GLU A 275 -6.01 -18.08 -7.89
CA GLU A 275 -6.79 -18.49 -9.07
C GLU A 275 -7.70 -17.38 -9.60
N LYS A 276 -8.45 -16.75 -8.72
CA LYS A 276 -9.35 -15.64 -9.07
C LYS A 276 -8.55 -14.42 -9.56
N SER A 277 -7.42 -14.14 -8.94
CA SER A 277 -6.52 -13.04 -9.35
C SER A 277 -5.98 -13.24 -10.75
N LEU A 278 -5.52 -14.44 -11.10
CA LEU A 278 -4.99 -14.74 -12.43
C LEU A 278 -6.06 -14.56 -13.52
N ARG A 279 -7.30 -14.95 -13.25
CA ARG A 279 -8.42 -14.71 -14.18
C ARG A 279 -8.73 -13.22 -14.31
N TYR A 280 -8.79 -12.52 -13.20
CA TYR A 280 -9.07 -11.08 -13.14
C TYR A 280 -8.03 -10.25 -13.91
N LEU A 281 -6.76 -10.58 -13.77
CA LEU A 281 -5.66 -9.85 -14.40
C LEU A 281 -5.55 -10.05 -15.92
N ARG A 282 -6.24 -11.04 -16.51
CA ARG A 282 -6.27 -11.20 -17.97
C ARG A 282 -6.83 -9.99 -18.69
N ASP A 283 -7.77 -9.29 -18.07
CA ASP A 283 -8.42 -8.11 -18.63
C ASP A 283 -7.74 -6.79 -18.24
N ILE A 284 -6.64 -6.87 -17.49
CA ILE A 284 -5.88 -5.72 -16.99
C ILE A 284 -4.38 -5.92 -17.29
N PRO A 285 -3.97 -5.81 -18.57
CA PRO A 285 -2.61 -6.18 -18.98
C PRO A 285 -1.50 -5.28 -18.43
N ASP A 286 -1.83 -4.06 -17.98
CA ASP A 286 -0.86 -3.12 -17.41
C ASP A 286 -0.51 -3.42 -15.95
N ILE A 287 -1.23 -4.35 -15.31
CA ILE A 287 -0.98 -4.80 -13.95
C ILE A 287 -0.42 -6.22 -13.99
N GLU A 288 0.79 -6.38 -13.45
CA GLU A 288 1.41 -7.69 -13.26
C GLU A 288 1.60 -7.98 -11.78
N ALA A 289 1.46 -9.24 -11.39
CA ALA A 289 1.54 -9.63 -9.99
C ALA A 289 2.43 -10.86 -9.78
N ILE A 290 3.05 -10.88 -8.60
CA ILE A 290 3.81 -12.01 -8.06
C ILE A 290 3.12 -12.45 -6.78
N PHE A 291 2.71 -13.72 -6.72
CA PHE A 291 2.07 -14.31 -5.56
C PHE A 291 3.04 -15.26 -4.86
N VAL A 292 3.23 -15.07 -3.56
CA VAL A 292 4.00 -16.00 -2.72
C VAL A 292 3.02 -16.75 -1.84
N THR A 293 3.00 -18.08 -1.98
CA THR A 293 2.05 -18.95 -1.29
C THR A 293 2.65 -19.56 -0.03
N LYS A 294 1.78 -20.03 0.87
CA LYS A 294 2.18 -20.68 2.13
C LYS A 294 2.88 -22.01 1.93
N ASP A 295 2.72 -22.64 0.74
CA ASP A 295 3.46 -23.84 0.32
C ASP A 295 4.70 -23.49 -0.52
N GLN A 296 5.21 -22.27 -0.39
CA GLN A 296 6.48 -21.81 -0.97
C GLN A 296 6.54 -21.80 -2.50
N GLN A 297 5.42 -21.55 -3.15
CA GLN A 297 5.39 -21.25 -4.57
C GLN A 297 5.51 -19.75 -4.82
N VAL A 298 6.19 -19.39 -5.91
CA VAL A 298 6.23 -18.03 -6.45
C VAL A 298 5.55 -18.05 -7.80
N ILE A 299 4.36 -17.48 -7.88
CA ILE A 299 3.48 -17.55 -9.05
C ILE A 299 3.41 -16.19 -9.72
N PHE A 300 3.62 -16.14 -11.03
CA PHE A 300 3.62 -14.93 -11.83
C PHE A 300 2.35 -14.87 -12.68
N SER A 301 1.67 -13.70 -12.70
CA SER A 301 0.58 -13.49 -13.66
C SER A 301 1.12 -13.36 -15.09
N SER A 302 2.19 -12.61 -15.25
CA SER A 302 3.01 -12.47 -16.45
C SER A 302 4.30 -11.74 -16.08
N GLN A 303 5.28 -11.68 -17.00
CA GLN A 303 6.58 -11.04 -16.77
C GLN A 303 7.00 -10.16 -17.95
N ARG A 304 6.10 -9.29 -18.41
CA ARG A 304 6.40 -8.38 -19.54
C ARG A 304 7.10 -7.09 -19.10
N GLN A 305 6.89 -6.67 -17.83
CA GLN A 305 7.36 -5.37 -17.32
C GLN A 305 8.55 -5.50 -16.38
N PHE A 306 8.97 -6.70 -16.04
CA PHE A 306 10.05 -6.96 -15.09
C PHE A 306 10.76 -8.28 -15.41
N SER A 307 11.93 -8.47 -14.80
CA SER A 307 12.58 -9.79 -14.71
C SER A 307 12.74 -10.18 -13.24
N PHE A 308 12.81 -11.48 -12.98
CA PHE A 308 12.93 -12.04 -11.64
C PHE A 308 14.11 -13.00 -11.57
N THR A 309 14.93 -12.88 -10.51
CA THR A 309 16.03 -13.78 -10.21
C THR A 309 15.78 -14.42 -8.86
N LEU A 310 15.65 -15.76 -8.83
CA LEU A 310 15.49 -16.52 -7.59
C LEU A 310 16.80 -16.56 -6.82
N LEU A 311 16.76 -16.30 -5.51
CA LEU A 311 17.90 -16.41 -4.61
C LEU A 311 17.77 -17.55 -3.60
N ASP A 312 16.55 -17.87 -3.18
CA ASP A 312 16.26 -18.91 -2.19
C ASP A 312 15.59 -20.12 -2.85
N ASN A 313 16.33 -21.23 -2.93
CA ASN A 313 15.86 -22.46 -3.56
C ASN A 313 14.78 -23.22 -2.76
N ALA A 314 14.44 -22.77 -1.55
CA ALA A 314 13.29 -23.30 -0.81
C ALA A 314 11.95 -22.88 -1.45
N PHE A 315 11.97 -21.84 -2.28
CA PHE A 315 10.81 -21.35 -3.03
C PHE A 315 10.87 -21.85 -4.48
N ARG A 316 9.70 -22.16 -5.06
CA ARG A 316 9.57 -22.72 -6.41
C ARG A 316 8.82 -21.74 -7.32
N PRO A 317 9.50 -21.14 -8.32
CA PRO A 317 8.83 -20.37 -9.35
C PRO A 317 7.87 -21.23 -10.19
N VAL A 318 6.69 -20.69 -10.49
CA VAL A 318 5.66 -21.29 -11.34
C VAL A 318 5.32 -20.28 -12.44
N TYR A 319 5.53 -20.68 -13.70
CA TYR A 319 5.36 -19.86 -14.89
C TYR A 319 4.09 -20.20 -15.67
#